data_eca3e75e4a0565c2c58a4be751554f60
#
_entry.id   eca3e75e4a0565c2c58a4be751554f60
#
_cell.length_a   1.000
_cell.length_b   1.000
_cell.length_c   1.000
_cell.angle_alpha   90.00
_cell.angle_beta   90.00
_cell.angle_gamma   90.00
#
_symmetry.space_group_name_H-M   'P 1'
#
loop_
_entity.id
_entity.type
_entity.pdbx_description
1 polymer ?
#
loop_
_entity_poly.entity_id
_entity_poly.type
_entity_poly.pdbx_seq_one_letter_code
_entity_poly.pdbx_strand_id
1 'polypeptide(L)'
;MLDYLIVGAGLYGATFAREMAEKGRIVLVIDKRDTIGGNVYTERVAGINVHVYGAHIFHTNNEEVWKYVNRFAEFNRFTNSPVANYKGELYSLPFNMYTFNKMWGFVNPESAAAKLEEQRREDGTGEPKNL
;
A
#
# COMPACT_ATOMS: atom_id res chain seq x y z
N MET A 1 13.31 -11.46 33.02
CA MET A 1 13.67 -10.06 32.66
C MET A 1 13.26 -9.86 31.21
N LEU A 2 12.68 -8.74 30.84
CA LEU A 2 12.33 -8.42 29.46
C LEU A 2 13.62 -8.10 28.68
N ASP A 3 13.81 -8.74 27.50
CA ASP A 3 14.99 -8.46 26.66
C ASP A 3 14.71 -7.28 25.70
N TYR A 4 13.49 -7.20 25.14
CA TYR A 4 13.13 -6.16 24.18
C TYR A 4 11.74 -5.61 24.43
N LEU A 5 11.59 -4.30 24.34
CA LEU A 5 10.34 -3.58 24.20
C LEU A 5 10.22 -3.06 22.76
N ILE A 6 9.19 -3.49 22.05
CA ILE A 6 8.94 -3.13 20.66
C ILE A 6 7.71 -2.22 20.62
N VAL A 7 7.86 -1.03 20.07
CA VAL A 7 6.78 -0.06 19.92
C VAL A 7 6.29 -0.09 18.49
N GLY A 8 5.06 -0.56 18.31
CA GLY A 8 4.40 -0.74 17.01
C GLY A 8 4.26 -2.22 16.63
N ALA A 9 3.01 -2.68 16.50
CA ALA A 9 2.64 -4.03 16.11
C ALA A 9 2.35 -4.17 14.60
N GLY A 10 2.99 -3.32 13.77
CA GLY A 10 2.99 -3.45 12.32
C GLY A 10 3.93 -4.56 11.84
N LEU A 11 4.05 -4.77 10.51
CA LEU A 11 4.88 -5.86 9.95
C LEU A 11 6.31 -5.85 10.46
N TYR A 12 6.93 -4.65 10.57
CA TYR A 12 8.32 -4.56 11.05
C TYR A 12 8.45 -5.04 12.50
N GLY A 13 7.64 -4.49 13.40
CA GLY A 13 7.68 -4.86 14.83
C GLY A 13 7.33 -6.33 15.05
N ALA A 14 6.33 -6.85 14.34
CA ALA A 14 5.92 -8.25 14.42
C ALA A 14 7.04 -9.19 13.92
N THR A 15 7.70 -8.86 12.80
CA THR A 15 8.82 -9.64 12.28
C THR A 15 9.99 -9.65 13.25
N PHE A 16 10.39 -8.49 13.78
CA PHE A 16 11.45 -8.41 14.75
C PHE A 16 11.13 -9.20 16.03
N ALA A 17 9.89 -9.04 16.54
CA ALA A 17 9.43 -9.78 17.72
C ALA A 17 9.53 -11.29 17.51
N ARG A 18 9.07 -11.77 16.36
CA ARG A 18 9.11 -13.18 16.01
C ARG A 18 10.54 -13.72 15.95
N GLU A 19 11.43 -13.03 15.25
CA GLU A 19 12.83 -13.43 15.13
C GLU A 19 13.55 -13.47 16.49
N MET A 20 13.23 -12.53 17.37
CA MET A 20 13.81 -12.51 18.71
C MET A 20 13.24 -13.61 19.60
N ALA A 21 11.93 -13.89 19.50
CA ALA A 21 11.29 -14.97 20.24
C ALA A 21 11.83 -16.35 19.81
N GLU A 22 12.07 -16.56 18.51
CA GLU A 22 12.69 -17.80 18.00
C GLU A 22 14.12 -17.99 18.51
N LYS A 23 14.80 -16.91 18.88
CA LYS A 23 16.13 -16.93 19.55
C LYS A 23 16.04 -17.04 21.07
N GLY A 24 14.87 -17.36 21.61
CA GLY A 24 14.64 -17.51 23.04
C GLY A 24 14.62 -16.21 23.86
N ARG A 25 14.43 -15.06 23.19
CA ARG A 25 14.34 -13.75 23.85
C ARG A 25 12.93 -13.46 24.33
N ILE A 26 12.80 -12.80 25.47
CA ILE A 26 11.53 -12.37 26.02
C ILE A 26 11.23 -10.96 25.47
N VAL A 27 10.19 -10.85 24.65
CA VAL A 27 9.81 -9.61 23.98
C VAL A 27 8.41 -9.15 24.41
N LEU A 28 8.24 -7.85 24.53
CA LEU A 28 6.96 -7.19 24.73
C LEU A 28 6.71 -6.26 23.53
N VAL A 29 5.58 -6.43 22.87
CA VAL A 29 5.12 -5.54 21.79
C VAL A 29 3.99 -4.68 22.31
N ILE A 30 4.07 -3.38 22.11
CA ILE A 30 3.01 -2.42 22.44
C ILE A 30 2.62 -1.63 21.19
N ASP A 31 1.36 -1.30 21.04
CA ASP A 31 0.85 -0.43 19.97
C ASP A 31 -0.15 0.57 20.53
N LYS A 32 -0.30 1.70 19.86
CA LYS A 32 -1.32 2.70 20.19
C LYS A 32 -2.73 2.31 19.74
N ARG A 33 -2.81 1.38 18.77
CA ARG A 33 -4.06 0.85 18.23
C ARG A 33 -4.47 -0.37 19.06
N ASP A 34 -5.74 -0.65 19.09
CA ASP A 34 -6.35 -1.85 19.67
C ASP A 34 -6.25 -3.08 18.75
N THR A 35 -5.71 -2.90 17.55
CA THR A 35 -5.52 -3.94 16.53
C THR A 35 -4.04 -4.12 16.20
N ILE A 36 -3.65 -5.35 15.86
CA ILE A 36 -2.32 -5.69 15.35
C ILE A 36 -2.30 -5.64 13.82
N GLY A 37 -1.08 -5.59 13.23
CA GLY A 37 -0.88 -5.56 11.78
C GLY A 37 -0.55 -4.16 11.25
N GLY A 38 -0.75 -3.10 12.03
CA GLY A 38 -0.44 -1.74 11.61
C GLY A 38 -1.24 -1.36 10.36
N ASN A 39 -0.56 -0.83 9.33
CA ASN A 39 -1.23 -0.37 8.11
C ASN A 39 -1.73 -1.50 7.21
N VAL A 40 -1.30 -2.76 7.41
CA VAL A 40 -1.82 -3.91 6.65
C VAL A 40 -3.03 -4.57 7.31
N TYR A 41 -3.54 -3.97 8.38
CA TYR A 41 -4.71 -4.47 9.06
C TYR A 41 -5.93 -4.53 8.12
N THR A 42 -6.58 -5.69 8.11
CA THR A 42 -7.72 -5.98 7.26
C THR A 42 -8.86 -6.52 8.12
N GLU A 43 -10.03 -5.96 7.96
CA GLU A 43 -11.27 -6.44 8.57
C GLU A 43 -12.10 -7.24 7.60
N ARG A 44 -12.87 -8.18 8.14
CA ARG A 44 -13.88 -8.90 7.36
C ARG A 44 -15.26 -8.33 7.65
N VAL A 45 -15.80 -7.57 6.70
CA VAL A 45 -17.12 -6.93 6.81
C VAL A 45 -18.05 -7.53 5.76
N ALA A 46 -19.16 -8.11 6.19
CA ALA A 46 -20.14 -8.75 5.31
C ALA A 46 -19.52 -9.76 4.31
N GLY A 47 -18.50 -10.51 4.75
CA GLY A 47 -17.79 -11.49 3.92
C GLY A 47 -16.72 -10.92 2.99
N ILE A 48 -16.54 -9.60 2.97
CA ILE A 48 -15.55 -8.88 2.14
C ILE A 48 -14.33 -8.52 3.01
N ASN A 49 -13.13 -8.69 2.47
CA ASN A 49 -11.90 -8.23 3.11
C ASN A 49 -11.73 -6.73 2.85
N VAL A 50 -11.80 -5.93 3.91
CA VAL A 50 -11.65 -4.47 3.86
C VAL A 50 -10.28 -4.09 4.39
N HIS A 51 -9.45 -3.49 3.55
CA HIS A 51 -8.16 -2.93 3.94
C HIS A 51 -8.40 -1.56 4.62
N VAL A 52 -8.34 -1.52 5.94
CA VAL A 52 -8.77 -0.35 6.74
C VAL A 52 -7.93 0.90 6.47
N TYR A 53 -6.65 0.71 6.21
CA TYR A 53 -5.68 1.80 6.03
C TYR A 53 -5.18 1.93 4.57
N GLY A 54 -6.00 1.53 3.61
CA GLY A 54 -5.68 1.54 2.18
C GLY A 54 -5.21 0.18 1.66
N ALA A 55 -5.21 0.01 0.34
CA ALA A 55 -4.88 -1.25 -0.30
C ALA A 55 -3.42 -1.64 -0.03
N HIS A 56 -3.22 -2.83 0.52
CA HIS A 56 -1.92 -3.40 0.80
C HIS A 56 -1.78 -4.74 0.09
N ILE A 57 -1.01 -4.75 -0.99
CA ILE A 57 -0.75 -5.94 -1.77
C ILE A 57 0.72 -6.27 -1.60
N PHE A 58 1.00 -7.48 -1.13
CA PHE A 58 2.37 -7.93 -0.98
C PHE A 58 2.96 -8.30 -2.34
N HIS A 59 4.12 -7.75 -2.64
CA HIS A 59 4.93 -8.16 -3.78
C HIS A 59 6.42 -8.05 -3.42
N THR A 60 7.22 -8.93 -3.97
CA THR A 60 8.69 -8.92 -3.78
C THR A 60 9.37 -9.68 -4.91
N ASN A 61 10.55 -9.22 -5.29
CA ASN A 61 11.49 -9.95 -6.16
C ASN A 61 12.57 -10.68 -5.35
N ASN A 62 12.56 -10.57 -4.03
CA ASN A 62 13.50 -11.24 -3.15
C ASN A 62 12.94 -12.61 -2.74
N GLU A 63 13.61 -13.68 -3.17
CA GLU A 63 13.20 -15.06 -2.88
C GLU A 63 13.23 -15.41 -1.39
N GLU A 64 14.17 -14.86 -0.63
CA GLU A 64 14.28 -15.12 0.80
C GLU A 64 13.09 -14.52 1.54
N VAL A 65 12.72 -13.28 1.19
CA VAL A 65 11.53 -12.61 1.73
C VAL A 65 10.27 -13.39 1.35
N TRP A 66 10.17 -13.86 0.09
CA TRP A 66 9.04 -14.66 -0.36
C TRP A 66 8.92 -15.97 0.43
N LYS A 67 10.02 -16.69 0.60
CA LYS A 67 10.07 -17.93 1.42
C LYS A 67 9.70 -17.65 2.87
N TYR A 68 10.15 -16.53 3.43
CA TYR A 68 9.87 -16.15 4.81
C TYR A 68 8.37 -15.91 5.04
N VAL A 69 7.72 -15.08 4.23
CA VAL A 69 6.31 -14.74 4.42
C VAL A 69 5.37 -15.92 4.19
N ASN A 70 5.74 -16.85 3.29
CA ASN A 70 4.99 -18.08 3.06
C ASN A 70 5.03 -19.09 4.24
N ARG A 71 5.87 -18.85 5.26
CA ARG A 71 5.83 -19.59 6.53
C ARG A 71 4.57 -19.28 7.35
N PHE A 72 3.95 -18.12 7.10
CA PHE A 72 2.87 -17.58 7.94
C PHE A 72 1.53 -17.48 7.23
N ALA A 73 1.51 -17.37 5.92
CA ALA A 73 0.29 -17.22 5.15
C ALA A 73 0.43 -17.81 3.75
N GLU A 74 -0.68 -18.30 3.22
CA GLU A 74 -0.81 -18.65 1.82
C GLU A 74 -1.23 -17.42 1.02
N PHE A 75 -0.48 -17.11 -0.04
CA PHE A 75 -0.74 -15.98 -0.91
C PHE A 75 -1.46 -16.42 -2.17
N ASN A 76 -2.57 -15.77 -2.48
CA ASN A 76 -3.26 -15.94 -3.76
C ASN A 76 -2.62 -15.07 -4.85
N ARG A 77 -2.92 -15.35 -6.11
CA ARG A 77 -2.49 -14.54 -7.25
C ARG A 77 -3.47 -13.39 -7.51
N PHE A 78 -3.60 -12.51 -6.52
CA PHE A 78 -4.47 -11.35 -6.66
C PHE A 78 -3.92 -10.39 -7.70
N THR A 79 -4.74 -10.04 -8.70
CA THR A 79 -4.41 -9.00 -9.67
C THR A 79 -5.00 -7.68 -9.20
N ASN A 80 -4.12 -6.75 -8.82
CA ASN A 80 -4.54 -5.42 -8.42
C ASN A 80 -4.92 -4.59 -9.64
N SER A 81 -6.17 -4.17 -9.71
CA SER A 81 -6.68 -3.30 -10.76
C SER A 81 -7.51 -2.17 -10.13
N PRO A 82 -6.83 -1.20 -9.49
CA PRO A 82 -7.51 -0.12 -8.81
C PRO A 82 -8.23 0.81 -9.80
N VAL A 83 -9.36 1.34 -9.33
CA VAL A 83 -10.20 2.26 -10.08
C VAL A 83 -10.46 3.49 -9.21
N ALA A 84 -10.27 4.69 -9.78
CA ALA A 84 -10.67 5.92 -9.14
C ALA A 84 -12.09 6.31 -9.56
N ASN A 85 -12.92 6.68 -8.60
CA ASN A 85 -14.20 7.35 -8.86
C ASN A 85 -14.01 8.85 -8.66
N TYR A 86 -14.14 9.62 -9.74
CA TYR A 86 -14.08 11.08 -9.67
C TYR A 86 -15.34 11.67 -10.29
N LYS A 87 -16.15 12.33 -9.49
CA LYS A 87 -17.44 12.95 -9.89
C LYS A 87 -18.41 11.97 -10.54
N GLY A 88 -18.44 10.71 -10.10
CA GLY A 88 -19.28 9.66 -10.65
C GLY A 88 -18.69 8.90 -11.85
N GLU A 89 -17.57 9.36 -12.38
CA GLU A 89 -16.85 8.69 -13.48
C GLU A 89 -15.71 7.81 -12.95
N LEU A 90 -15.57 6.64 -13.57
CA LEU A 90 -14.54 5.66 -13.20
C LEU A 90 -13.31 5.77 -14.10
N TYR A 91 -12.13 5.82 -13.51
CA TYR A 91 -10.85 5.93 -14.20
C TYR A 91 -9.89 4.83 -13.74
N SER A 92 -9.10 4.31 -14.66
CA SER A 92 -8.04 3.34 -14.35
C SER A 92 -6.91 3.97 -13.53
N LEU A 93 -6.39 3.21 -12.56
CA LEU A 93 -5.17 3.55 -11.83
C LEU A 93 -4.14 2.40 -11.93
N PRO A 94 -2.83 2.71 -11.97
CA PRO A 94 -2.23 4.05 -12.15
C PRO A 94 -2.66 4.69 -13.46
N PHE A 95 -2.50 6.00 -13.59
CA PHE A 95 -2.84 6.73 -14.81
C PHE A 95 -2.16 6.14 -16.03
N ASN A 96 -2.94 5.97 -17.10
CA ASN A 96 -2.50 5.39 -18.35
C ASN A 96 -3.26 6.02 -19.52
N MET A 97 -2.97 5.60 -20.74
CA MET A 97 -3.62 6.17 -21.93
C MET A 97 -5.15 6.02 -21.94
N TYR A 98 -5.69 4.97 -21.30
CA TYR A 98 -7.15 4.83 -21.15
C TYR A 98 -7.71 5.93 -20.24
N THR A 99 -7.02 6.27 -19.16
CA THR A 99 -7.39 7.39 -18.28
C THR A 99 -7.36 8.71 -19.05
N PHE A 100 -6.30 8.98 -19.79
CA PHE A 100 -6.15 10.24 -20.54
C PHE A 100 -7.12 10.34 -21.71
N ASN A 101 -7.40 9.23 -22.39
CA ASN A 101 -8.43 9.19 -23.41
C ASN A 101 -9.80 9.54 -22.82
N LYS A 102 -10.16 8.93 -21.70
CA LYS A 102 -11.44 9.18 -21.04
C LYS A 102 -11.58 10.60 -20.51
N MET A 103 -10.51 11.17 -19.95
CA MET A 103 -10.50 12.53 -19.39
C MET A 103 -10.45 13.61 -20.45
N TRP A 104 -9.66 13.43 -21.49
CA TRP A 104 -9.29 14.49 -22.44
C TRP A 104 -9.50 14.13 -23.91
N GLY A 105 -9.91 12.90 -24.21
CA GLY A 105 -10.11 12.42 -25.58
C GLY A 105 -8.83 12.14 -26.36
N PHE A 106 -7.66 12.10 -25.70
CA PHE A 106 -6.39 11.87 -26.37
C PHE A 106 -6.19 10.42 -26.74
N VAL A 107 -5.67 10.19 -27.93
CA VAL A 107 -5.45 8.85 -28.51
C VAL A 107 -3.97 8.47 -28.63
N ASN A 108 -3.06 9.40 -28.33
CA ASN A 108 -1.61 9.16 -28.39
C ASN A 108 -0.88 9.74 -27.18
N PRO A 109 0.30 9.18 -26.82
CA PRO A 109 1.09 9.62 -25.67
C PRO A 109 1.57 11.06 -25.74
N GLU A 110 1.87 11.55 -26.95
CA GLU A 110 2.40 12.89 -27.18
C GLU A 110 1.42 13.99 -26.74
N SER A 111 0.14 13.83 -27.12
CA SER A 111 -0.93 14.75 -26.72
C SER A 111 -1.16 14.71 -25.21
N ALA A 112 -1.11 13.54 -24.61
CA ALA A 112 -1.24 13.40 -23.15
C ALA A 112 -0.06 14.06 -22.42
N ALA A 113 1.16 13.86 -22.87
CA ALA A 113 2.34 14.49 -22.31
C ALA A 113 2.30 16.02 -22.43
N ALA A 114 1.88 16.55 -23.58
CA ALA A 114 1.73 17.98 -23.79
C ALA A 114 0.71 18.59 -22.81
N LYS A 115 -0.42 17.92 -22.58
CA LYS A 115 -1.44 18.39 -21.63
C LYS A 115 -0.96 18.37 -20.19
N LEU A 116 -0.23 17.33 -19.79
CA LEU A 116 0.38 17.26 -18.47
C LEU A 116 1.37 18.41 -18.24
N GLU A 117 2.17 18.72 -19.26
CA GLU A 117 3.14 19.81 -19.18
C GLU A 117 2.45 21.19 -19.16
N GLU A 118 1.34 21.36 -19.87
CA GLU A 118 0.48 22.54 -19.80
C GLU A 118 -0.05 22.75 -18.38
N GLN A 119 -0.68 21.75 -17.79
CA GLN A 119 -1.22 21.81 -16.42
C GLN A 119 -0.12 22.10 -15.40
N ARG A 120 1.04 21.48 -15.56
CA ARG A 120 2.20 21.71 -14.70
C ARG A 120 2.68 23.16 -14.71
N ARG A 121 2.56 23.84 -15.85
CA ARG A 121 2.88 25.27 -15.98
C ARG A 121 1.79 26.16 -15.39
N GLU A 122 0.53 25.79 -15.57
CA GLU A 122 -0.62 26.54 -15.05
C GLU A 122 -0.70 26.51 -13.52
N ASP A 123 -0.43 25.34 -12.90
CA ASP A 123 -0.44 25.18 -11.44
C ASP A 123 0.70 25.91 -10.72
N GLY A 124 1.62 26.49 -11.49
CA GLY A 124 2.69 27.34 -10.99
C GLY A 124 3.80 26.56 -10.27
N THR A 125 4.98 27.16 -10.27
CA THR A 125 6.18 26.66 -9.61
C THR A 125 6.19 26.90 -8.09
N GLY A 126 5.04 26.95 -7.45
CA GLY A 126 4.96 27.10 -6.00
C GLY A 126 5.53 25.85 -5.32
N GLU A 127 6.49 26.06 -4.40
CA GLU A 127 6.89 24.96 -3.52
C GLU A 127 5.64 24.39 -2.82
N PRO A 128 5.48 23.05 -2.76
CA PRO A 128 4.37 22.46 -2.08
C PRO A 128 4.38 22.89 -0.60
N LYS A 129 3.31 23.55 -0.18
CA LYS A 129 3.20 24.09 1.18
C LYS A 129 2.87 23.03 2.23
N ASN A 130 2.49 21.82 1.81
CA ASN A 130 2.19 20.68 2.66
C ASN A 130 2.61 19.38 1.96
N LEU A 131 3.33 18.55 2.67
CA LEU A 131 3.53 17.14 2.39
C LEU A 131 2.70 16.33 3.37
#